data_6c9f0324e2c33b96f7b993ad9f7014f1
#
_entry.id   6c9f0324e2c33b96f7b993ad9f7014f1
#
_cell.length_a   1.000
_cell.length_b   1.000
_cell.length_c   1.000
_cell.angle_alpha   90.00
_cell.angle_beta   90.00
_cell.angle_gamma   90.00
#
_symmetry.space_group_name_H-M   'P 1'
#
loop_
_entity.id
_entity.type
_entity.pdbx_description
1 polymer ?
#
loop_
_entity_poly.entity_id
_entity_poly.type
_entity_poly.pdbx_seq_one_letter_code
_entity_poly.pdbx_strand_id
1 'polypeptide(L)'
;HIGHVYEKVCADIIARWHRRIGDDVFFSTGTDEHGQKIQKCALSSGKKPEEFVERMSKRFIDLWAKLNISYDSFIRTTQKRHEEIAQNIFKKIYEKGDIYKGLYEGLYCVDCEAFYTEKDLKEGFCPTHNKKVEKIKEECYFFKMSKYQDKILEHIQSNKDFIQPETRRNEIINRIKEGIRDLSVSRSSFNWGIPLPIDEKHIIFVWFDALINYISVLGYPNKEFRKYWPADIHLIGKDILWFHAVVWLAILLAADIELPRKIFVHGFINIKGEKISKSRGVVVDPLELVRKYGSDAIRYFLLREIRFGEDGDFSEDALIKRINDDLANDLGNLVYRTLTMIEKYFKGYVPRAEIIDKKWKQNIDNFSREVDLHMSNLDFNLALDE
;
A
#
# COMPACT_ATOMS: atom_id res chain seq x y z
N HIS A 1 8.87 -4.74 8.29
CA HIS A 1 8.38 -4.38 9.64
C HIS A 1 6.87 -4.53 9.72
N ILE A 2 6.32 -4.43 10.93
CA ILE A 2 4.89 -4.67 11.21
C ILE A 2 3.95 -3.76 10.40
N GLY A 3 4.36 -2.55 10.05
CA GLY A 3 3.58 -1.64 9.21
C GLY A 3 3.34 -2.19 7.80
N HIS A 4 4.33 -2.84 7.18
CA HIS A 4 4.13 -3.53 5.91
C HIS A 4 3.16 -4.71 6.04
N VAL A 5 3.23 -5.43 7.16
CA VAL A 5 2.31 -6.54 7.45
C VAL A 5 0.88 -6.04 7.57
N TYR A 6 0.66 -4.95 8.29
CA TYR A 6 -0.67 -4.34 8.43
C TYR A 6 -1.31 -4.02 7.09
N GLU A 7 -0.58 -3.31 6.23
CA GLU A 7 -1.08 -2.97 4.88
C GLU A 7 -1.47 -4.22 4.09
N LYS A 8 -0.61 -5.25 4.09
CA LYS A 8 -0.87 -6.47 3.32
C LYS A 8 -2.02 -7.29 3.90
N VAL A 9 -2.16 -7.34 5.22
CA VAL A 9 -3.30 -8.00 5.88
C VAL A 9 -4.60 -7.27 5.54
N CYS A 10 -4.62 -5.95 5.59
CA CYS A 10 -5.80 -5.17 5.17
C CYS A 10 -6.17 -5.41 3.70
N ALA A 11 -5.20 -5.38 2.79
CA ALA A 11 -5.43 -5.66 1.37
C ALA A 11 -5.94 -7.09 1.14
N ASP A 12 -5.37 -8.06 1.85
CA ASP A 12 -5.75 -9.46 1.75
C ASP A 12 -7.19 -9.71 2.21
N ILE A 13 -7.60 -9.09 3.32
CA ILE A 13 -8.98 -9.26 3.81
C ILE A 13 -10.01 -8.62 2.88
N ILE A 14 -9.68 -7.48 2.27
CA ILE A 14 -10.53 -6.87 1.25
C ILE A 14 -10.69 -7.83 0.06
N ALA A 15 -9.58 -8.39 -0.44
CA ALA A 15 -9.61 -9.33 -1.56
C ALA A 15 -10.42 -10.59 -1.24
N ARG A 16 -10.22 -11.19 -0.06
CA ARG A 16 -10.94 -12.38 0.40
C ARG A 16 -12.43 -12.11 0.58
N TRP A 17 -12.80 -10.95 1.12
CA TRP A 17 -14.19 -10.56 1.26
C TRP A 17 -14.89 -10.46 -0.10
N HIS A 18 -14.30 -9.76 -1.06
CA HIS A 18 -14.85 -9.62 -2.40
C HIS A 18 -14.96 -10.97 -3.14
N ARG A 19 -13.97 -11.85 -3.00
CA ARG A 19 -14.07 -13.23 -3.54
C ARG A 19 -15.22 -14.01 -2.91
N ARG A 20 -15.42 -13.86 -1.59
CA ARG A 20 -16.51 -14.51 -0.87
C ARG A 20 -17.89 -14.09 -1.37
N ILE A 21 -18.08 -12.81 -1.68
CA ILE A 21 -19.36 -12.30 -2.20
C ILE A 21 -19.54 -12.52 -3.72
N GLY A 22 -18.57 -13.13 -4.39
CA GLY A 22 -18.69 -13.57 -5.79
C GLY A 22 -18.01 -12.64 -6.82
N ASP A 23 -17.27 -11.62 -6.38
CA ASP A 23 -16.53 -10.75 -7.28
C ASP A 23 -15.31 -11.47 -7.89
N ASP A 24 -14.98 -11.13 -9.12
CA ASP A 24 -13.73 -11.53 -9.78
C ASP A 24 -12.62 -10.56 -9.38
N VAL A 25 -11.75 -11.00 -8.47
CA VAL A 25 -10.74 -10.16 -7.81
C VAL A 25 -9.36 -10.42 -8.36
N PHE A 26 -8.65 -9.33 -8.69
CA PHE A 26 -7.21 -9.34 -8.94
C PHE A 26 -6.50 -8.53 -7.84
N PHE A 27 -5.76 -9.20 -7.00
CA PHE A 27 -4.98 -8.61 -5.92
C PHE A 27 -3.49 -8.65 -6.24
N SER A 28 -2.87 -7.50 -6.44
CA SER A 28 -1.46 -7.36 -6.72
C SER A 28 -0.68 -6.75 -5.55
N THR A 29 0.55 -7.19 -5.41
CA THR A 29 1.56 -6.59 -4.54
C THR A 29 2.91 -6.71 -5.23
N GLY A 30 3.96 -6.17 -4.63
CA GLY A 30 5.29 -6.26 -5.21
C GLY A 30 6.34 -5.52 -4.42
N THR A 31 7.51 -5.34 -5.05
CA THR A 31 8.64 -4.61 -4.52
C THR A 31 9.11 -3.54 -5.49
N ASP A 32 9.29 -2.33 -4.96
CA ASP A 32 10.02 -1.25 -5.60
C ASP A 32 11.52 -1.47 -5.33
N GLU A 33 12.28 -1.67 -6.39
CA GLU A 33 13.64 -2.20 -6.32
C GLU A 33 14.71 -1.26 -6.88
N HIS A 34 14.33 -0.12 -7.44
CA HIS A 34 15.25 0.87 -8.00
C HIS A 34 15.52 2.04 -7.04
N GLY A 35 16.36 2.96 -7.47
CA GLY A 35 16.62 4.22 -6.81
C GLY A 35 17.93 4.31 -6.03
N GLN A 36 18.24 5.53 -5.62
CA GLN A 36 19.49 5.87 -4.94
C GLN A 36 19.59 5.22 -3.56
N LYS A 37 18.48 5.14 -2.84
CA LYS A 37 18.39 4.50 -1.51
C LYS A 37 18.78 3.03 -1.58
N ILE A 38 18.19 2.30 -2.52
CA ILE A 38 18.47 0.87 -2.71
C ILE A 38 19.94 0.66 -3.10
N GLN A 39 20.45 1.46 -4.02
CA GLN A 39 21.86 1.40 -4.42
C GLN A 39 22.79 1.64 -3.22
N LYS A 40 22.56 2.68 -2.42
CA LYS A 40 23.33 2.95 -1.19
C LYS A 40 23.26 1.80 -0.18
N CYS A 41 22.07 1.23 0.04
CA CYS A 41 21.90 0.08 0.95
C CYS A 41 22.64 -1.18 0.45
N ALA A 42 22.59 -1.45 -0.84
CA ALA A 42 23.32 -2.58 -1.44
C ALA A 42 24.82 -2.43 -1.25
N LEU A 43 25.38 -1.29 -1.63
CA LEU A 43 26.81 -0.97 -1.49
C LEU A 43 27.26 -1.04 -0.03
N SER A 44 26.50 -0.48 0.90
CA SER A 44 26.78 -0.55 2.35
C SER A 44 26.76 -1.99 2.91
N SER A 45 26.07 -2.90 2.25
CA SER A 45 26.05 -4.33 2.61
C SER A 45 27.07 -5.16 1.85
N GLY A 46 27.94 -4.53 1.06
CA GLY A 46 28.97 -5.20 0.23
C GLY A 46 28.37 -6.03 -0.92
N LYS A 47 27.18 -5.67 -1.41
CA LYS A 47 26.47 -6.41 -2.45
C LYS A 47 26.23 -5.53 -3.68
N LYS A 48 26.07 -6.19 -4.84
CA LYS A 48 25.51 -5.54 -6.01
C LYS A 48 24.01 -5.26 -5.80
N PRO A 49 23.46 -4.17 -6.37
CA PRO A 49 22.03 -3.88 -6.24
C PRO A 49 21.12 -5.04 -6.64
N GLU A 50 21.45 -5.74 -7.72
CA GLU A 50 20.67 -6.89 -8.22
C GLU A 50 20.58 -8.02 -7.18
N GLU A 51 21.69 -8.38 -6.55
CA GLU A 51 21.73 -9.42 -5.51
C GLU A 51 20.98 -8.98 -4.25
N PHE A 52 21.09 -7.69 -3.92
CA PHE A 52 20.42 -7.12 -2.76
C PHE A 52 18.90 -7.18 -2.92
N VAL A 53 18.36 -6.73 -4.05
CA VAL A 53 16.90 -6.71 -4.29
C VAL A 53 16.34 -8.12 -4.48
N GLU A 54 17.08 -9.04 -5.09
CA GLU A 54 16.68 -10.45 -5.19
C GLU A 54 16.46 -11.07 -3.82
N ARG A 55 17.39 -10.85 -2.90
CA ARG A 55 17.27 -11.34 -1.53
C ARG A 55 16.11 -10.67 -0.78
N MET A 56 15.92 -9.36 -0.98
CA MET A 56 14.87 -8.62 -0.30
C MET A 56 13.48 -9.04 -0.79
N SER A 57 13.28 -9.17 -2.09
CA SER A 57 11.99 -9.60 -2.66
C SER A 57 11.63 -11.01 -2.19
N LYS A 58 12.58 -11.94 -2.14
CA LYS A 58 12.38 -13.28 -1.61
C LYS A 58 11.92 -13.25 -0.14
N ARG A 59 12.53 -12.41 0.70
CA ARG A 59 12.10 -12.25 2.10
C ARG A 59 10.65 -11.76 2.21
N PHE A 60 10.21 -10.85 1.34
CA PHE A 60 8.81 -10.41 1.31
C PHE A 60 7.88 -11.54 0.87
N ILE A 61 8.22 -12.26 -0.18
CA ILE A 61 7.44 -13.42 -0.66
C ILE A 61 7.29 -14.48 0.43
N ASP A 62 8.38 -14.82 1.12
CA ASP A 62 8.37 -15.78 2.22
C ASP A 62 7.51 -15.29 3.41
N LEU A 63 7.57 -14.00 3.71
CA LEU A 63 6.74 -13.39 4.77
C LEU A 63 5.26 -13.44 4.41
N TRP A 64 4.91 -13.08 3.16
CA TRP A 64 3.52 -13.13 2.69
C TRP A 64 2.96 -14.54 2.67
N ALA A 65 3.77 -15.52 2.30
CA ALA A 65 3.38 -16.93 2.37
C ALA A 65 3.08 -17.36 3.81
N LYS A 66 3.92 -17.00 4.77
CA LYS A 66 3.71 -17.31 6.20
C LYS A 66 2.52 -16.60 6.81
N LEU A 67 2.16 -15.44 6.30
CA LEU A 67 0.97 -14.69 6.71
C LEU A 67 -0.29 -15.05 5.91
N ASN A 68 -0.19 -16.03 5.01
CA ASN A 68 -1.29 -16.48 4.16
C ASN A 68 -1.92 -15.34 3.33
N ILE A 69 -1.09 -14.45 2.80
CA ILE A 69 -1.52 -13.36 1.91
C ILE A 69 -1.84 -13.93 0.53
N SER A 70 -3.06 -13.72 0.06
CA SER A 70 -3.61 -14.35 -1.15
C SER A 70 -3.50 -13.48 -2.41
N TYR A 71 -2.39 -12.78 -2.61
CA TYR A 71 -2.17 -12.01 -3.83
C TYR A 71 -2.15 -12.91 -5.07
N ASP A 72 -2.65 -12.37 -6.19
CA ASP A 72 -2.68 -13.07 -7.49
C ASP A 72 -1.36 -12.89 -8.26
N SER A 73 -0.72 -11.74 -8.10
CA SER A 73 0.57 -11.47 -8.75
C SER A 73 1.48 -10.63 -7.86
N PHE A 74 2.76 -10.98 -7.90
CA PHE A 74 3.84 -10.24 -7.25
C PHE A 74 4.71 -9.59 -8.33
N ILE A 75 4.65 -8.27 -8.46
CA ILE A 75 5.44 -7.52 -9.43
C ILE A 75 6.75 -7.03 -8.81
N ARG A 76 7.84 -7.18 -9.53
CA ARG A 76 9.14 -6.60 -9.19
C ARG A 76 9.50 -5.56 -10.23
N THR A 77 9.90 -4.38 -9.83
CA THR A 77 10.21 -3.29 -10.78
C THR A 77 11.48 -3.55 -11.61
N THR A 78 12.29 -4.53 -11.21
CA THR A 78 13.43 -5.04 -12.01
C THR A 78 13.04 -6.07 -13.07
N GLN A 79 11.79 -6.50 -13.13
CA GLN A 79 11.33 -7.40 -14.17
C GLN A 79 11.24 -6.67 -15.52
N LYS A 80 11.72 -7.33 -16.57
CA LYS A 80 11.72 -6.76 -17.92
C LYS A 80 10.34 -6.29 -18.38
N ARG A 81 9.28 -7.05 -18.06
CA ARG A 81 7.89 -6.66 -18.38
C ARG A 81 7.47 -5.32 -17.77
N HIS A 82 7.95 -5.02 -16.56
CA HIS A 82 7.69 -3.74 -15.92
C HIS A 82 8.52 -2.63 -16.55
N GLU A 83 9.82 -2.85 -16.75
CA GLU A 83 10.75 -1.86 -17.32
C GLU A 83 10.30 -1.41 -18.72
N GLU A 84 9.90 -2.34 -19.57
CA GLU A 84 9.40 -2.04 -20.92
C GLU A 84 8.14 -1.17 -20.88
N ILE A 85 7.19 -1.48 -19.99
CA ILE A 85 5.96 -0.68 -19.86
C ILE A 85 6.27 0.70 -19.29
N ALA A 86 7.15 0.81 -18.29
CA ALA A 86 7.58 2.09 -17.74
C ALA A 86 8.24 2.97 -18.80
N GLN A 87 9.12 2.41 -19.64
CA GLN A 87 9.74 3.09 -20.75
C GLN A 87 8.71 3.53 -21.81
N ASN A 88 7.75 2.68 -22.14
CA ASN A 88 6.70 3.01 -23.11
C ASN A 88 5.81 4.15 -22.62
N ILE A 89 5.39 4.15 -21.36
CA ILE A 89 4.62 5.25 -20.77
C ILE A 89 5.43 6.54 -20.76
N PHE A 90 6.69 6.48 -20.34
CA PHE A 90 7.57 7.65 -20.36
C PHE A 90 7.68 8.24 -21.79
N LYS A 91 7.95 7.40 -22.77
CA LYS A 91 8.04 7.80 -24.18
C LYS A 91 6.74 8.42 -24.68
N LYS A 92 5.59 7.81 -24.38
CA LYS A 92 4.27 8.33 -24.75
C LYS A 92 4.05 9.76 -24.23
N ILE A 93 4.37 10.01 -22.96
CA ILE A 93 4.24 11.32 -22.32
C ILE A 93 5.23 12.33 -22.91
N TYR A 94 6.46 11.89 -23.20
CA TYR A 94 7.46 12.72 -23.85
C TYR A 94 7.05 13.14 -25.27
N GLU A 95 6.56 12.21 -26.08
CA GLU A 95 6.08 12.48 -27.45
C GLU A 95 4.85 13.40 -27.46
N LYS A 96 4.04 13.38 -26.43
CA LYS A 96 2.93 14.32 -26.22
C LYS A 96 3.40 15.76 -25.93
N GLY A 97 4.68 15.94 -25.60
CA GLY A 97 5.27 17.24 -25.27
C GLY A 97 5.16 17.64 -23.79
N ASP A 98 4.81 16.70 -22.92
CA ASP A 98 4.63 16.94 -21.49
C ASP A 98 5.91 16.66 -20.67
N ILE A 99 7.01 16.25 -21.31
CA ILE A 99 8.32 16.08 -20.70
C ILE A 99 9.35 16.93 -21.45
N TYR A 100 10.16 17.69 -20.72
CA TYR A 100 11.19 18.56 -21.27
C TYR A 100 12.49 18.49 -20.48
N LYS A 101 13.61 18.76 -21.13
CA LYS A 101 14.94 18.76 -20.53
C LYS A 101 15.21 20.07 -19.79
N GLY A 102 15.84 19.99 -18.64
CA GLY A 102 16.19 21.15 -17.84
C GLY A 102 17.27 20.85 -16.79
N LEU A 103 17.55 21.84 -15.95
CA LEU A 103 18.46 21.73 -14.83
C LEU A 103 17.68 21.76 -13.53
N TYR A 104 17.81 20.71 -12.72
CA TYR A 104 17.29 20.71 -11.36
C TYR A 104 18.39 21.19 -10.39
N GLU A 105 18.03 22.14 -9.56
CA GLU A 105 18.83 22.59 -8.42
C GLU A 105 17.92 22.70 -7.20
N GLY A 106 18.18 21.92 -6.13
CA GLY A 106 17.34 21.94 -4.95
C GLY A 106 17.71 20.89 -3.92
N LEU A 107 16.79 20.62 -3.03
CA LEU A 107 16.95 19.75 -1.87
C LEU A 107 16.31 18.40 -2.13
N TYR A 108 17.01 17.33 -1.76
CA TYR A 108 16.58 15.95 -1.98
C TYR A 108 16.79 15.09 -0.73
N CYS A 109 15.78 14.35 -0.35
CA CYS A 109 15.89 13.35 0.70
C CYS A 109 16.05 11.96 0.07
N VAL A 110 17.21 11.33 0.29
CA VAL A 110 17.50 9.99 -0.24
C VAL A 110 16.60 8.92 0.35
N ASP A 111 16.21 9.06 1.61
CA ASP A 111 15.36 8.06 2.28
C ASP A 111 13.90 8.08 1.80
N CYS A 112 13.37 9.26 1.45
CA CYS A 112 12.05 9.39 0.81
C CYS A 112 12.11 9.21 -0.70
N GLU A 113 13.32 9.39 -1.27
CA GLU A 113 13.53 9.60 -2.71
C GLU A 113 12.63 10.72 -3.26
N ALA A 114 12.60 11.85 -2.56
CA ALA A 114 11.72 12.96 -2.84
C ALA A 114 12.44 14.31 -2.81
N PHE A 115 11.95 15.22 -3.65
CA PHE A 115 12.41 16.60 -3.72
C PHE A 115 11.67 17.46 -2.68
N TYR A 116 12.40 18.38 -2.05
CA TYR A 116 11.89 19.28 -1.03
C TYR A 116 12.25 20.72 -1.34
N THR A 117 11.43 21.64 -0.87
CA THR A 117 11.78 23.07 -0.74
C THR A 117 12.17 23.35 0.71
N GLU A 118 12.82 24.49 0.97
CA GLU A 118 13.20 24.87 2.34
C GLU A 118 11.99 24.98 3.28
N LYS A 119 10.82 25.37 2.73
CA LYS A 119 9.56 25.47 3.49
C LYS A 119 9.02 24.12 3.94
N ASP A 120 9.35 23.05 3.22
CA ASP A 120 8.86 21.71 3.52
C ASP A 120 9.70 21.01 4.60
N LEU A 121 10.84 21.58 4.96
CA LEU A 121 11.77 21.01 5.93
C LEU A 121 11.47 21.47 7.35
N LYS A 122 11.72 20.62 8.32
CA LYS A 122 11.77 20.97 9.75
C LYS A 122 13.21 21.22 10.17
N GLU A 123 13.57 22.47 10.40
CA GLU A 123 14.93 22.87 10.81
C GLU A 123 16.03 22.31 9.87
N GLY A 124 15.75 22.23 8.57
CA GLY A 124 16.68 21.70 7.57
C GLY A 124 16.66 20.17 7.42
N PHE A 125 15.75 19.47 8.11
CA PHE A 125 15.61 18.00 8.05
C PHE A 125 14.30 17.58 7.36
N CYS A 126 14.35 16.44 6.72
CA CYS A 126 13.18 15.79 6.14
C CYS A 126 12.13 15.50 7.23
N PRO A 127 10.89 15.96 7.07
CA PRO A 127 9.85 15.79 8.09
C PRO A 127 9.45 14.33 8.33
N THR A 128 9.66 13.46 7.34
CA THR A 128 9.29 12.04 7.41
C THR A 128 10.36 11.19 8.09
N HIS A 129 11.64 11.41 7.77
CA HIS A 129 12.75 10.56 8.24
C HIS A 129 13.64 11.25 9.27
N ASN A 130 13.45 12.55 9.51
CA ASN A 130 14.27 13.39 10.38
C ASN A 130 15.78 13.28 10.05
N LYS A 131 16.08 13.24 8.74
CA LYS A 131 17.45 13.18 8.21
C LYS A 131 17.75 14.42 7.40
N LYS A 132 19.05 14.77 7.37
CA LYS A 132 19.52 15.89 6.57
C LYS A 132 19.30 15.62 5.09
N VAL A 133 18.77 16.61 4.38
CA VAL A 133 18.61 16.56 2.92
C VAL A 133 19.90 16.90 2.19
N GLU A 134 20.06 16.37 1.00
CA GLU A 134 21.19 16.65 0.12
C GLU A 134 20.84 17.79 -0.83
N LYS A 135 21.76 18.73 -1.03
CA LYS A 135 21.64 19.73 -2.10
C LYS A 135 22.15 19.09 -3.39
N ILE A 136 21.29 19.02 -4.39
CA ILE A 136 21.63 18.43 -5.69
C ILE A 136 21.49 19.46 -6.80
N LYS A 137 22.35 19.33 -7.81
CA LYS A 137 22.31 20.09 -9.05
C LYS A 137 22.67 19.15 -10.19
N GLU A 138 21.68 18.82 -11.01
CA GLU A 138 21.89 17.89 -12.12
C GLU A 138 20.97 18.21 -13.32
N GLU A 139 21.43 17.87 -14.50
CA GLU A 139 20.58 17.85 -15.69
C GLU A 139 19.57 16.72 -15.55
N CYS A 140 18.30 17.02 -15.87
CA CYS A 140 17.24 16.04 -15.79
C CYS A 140 16.12 16.39 -16.78
N TYR A 141 15.12 15.50 -16.87
CA TYR A 141 13.89 15.72 -17.57
C TYR A 141 12.79 16.04 -16.59
N PHE A 142 11.96 17.04 -16.91
CA PHE A 142 10.82 17.49 -16.11
C PHE A 142 9.52 17.05 -16.77
N PHE A 143 8.61 16.52 -15.95
CA PHE A 143 7.24 16.27 -16.32
C PHE A 143 6.38 17.49 -15.98
N LYS A 144 5.63 18.01 -16.97
CA LYS A 144 4.70 19.13 -16.81
C LYS A 144 3.48 18.76 -15.96
N MET A 145 3.73 18.32 -14.74
CA MET A 145 2.70 17.90 -13.80
C MET A 145 1.76 19.04 -13.43
N SER A 146 2.28 20.28 -13.40
CA SER A 146 1.50 21.50 -13.16
C SER A 146 0.32 21.69 -14.16
N LYS A 147 0.46 21.21 -15.38
CA LYS A 147 -0.58 21.24 -16.41
C LYS A 147 -1.85 20.50 -15.99
N TYR A 148 -1.74 19.50 -15.13
CA TYR A 148 -2.83 18.62 -14.71
C TYR A 148 -3.46 19.01 -13.38
N GLN A 149 -3.00 20.09 -12.74
CA GLN A 149 -3.47 20.54 -11.43
C GLN A 149 -4.99 20.69 -11.35
N ASP A 150 -5.58 21.42 -12.27
CA ASP A 150 -7.02 21.73 -12.22
C ASP A 150 -7.86 20.45 -12.41
N LYS A 151 -7.45 19.56 -13.31
CA LYS A 151 -8.12 18.27 -13.53
C LYS A 151 -8.04 17.36 -12.32
N ILE A 152 -6.89 17.30 -11.66
CA ILE A 152 -6.69 16.50 -10.45
C ILE A 152 -7.55 17.06 -9.30
N LEU A 153 -7.50 18.37 -9.10
CA LEU A 153 -8.27 19.03 -8.05
C LEU A 153 -9.78 18.84 -8.25
N GLU A 154 -10.28 19.05 -9.47
CA GLU A 154 -11.67 18.82 -9.84
C GLU A 154 -12.08 17.38 -9.58
N HIS A 155 -11.28 16.40 -9.99
CA HIS A 155 -11.55 14.99 -9.77
C HIS A 155 -11.70 14.65 -8.30
N ILE A 156 -10.79 15.13 -7.44
CA ILE A 156 -10.83 14.89 -5.99
C ILE A 156 -12.02 15.59 -5.35
N GLN A 157 -12.32 16.83 -5.73
CA GLN A 157 -13.43 17.61 -5.17
C GLN A 157 -14.79 17.07 -5.59
N SER A 158 -14.92 16.62 -6.83
CA SER A 158 -16.18 16.07 -7.37
C SER A 158 -16.50 14.66 -6.86
N ASN A 159 -15.50 13.93 -6.38
CA ASN A 159 -15.64 12.56 -5.88
C ASN A 159 -15.25 12.49 -4.40
N LYS A 160 -16.23 12.72 -3.53
CA LYS A 160 -15.99 12.81 -2.07
C LYS A 160 -15.34 11.57 -1.47
N ASP A 161 -15.64 10.39 -2.03
CA ASP A 161 -15.16 9.09 -1.54
C ASP A 161 -13.87 8.63 -2.23
N PHE A 162 -13.31 9.44 -3.13
CA PHE A 162 -12.12 9.05 -3.90
C PHE A 162 -10.88 8.86 -3.01
N ILE A 163 -10.67 9.77 -2.06
CA ILE A 163 -9.60 9.67 -1.06
C ILE A 163 -10.22 9.51 0.32
N GLN A 164 -9.85 8.46 1.02
CA GLN A 164 -10.32 8.18 2.38
C GLN A 164 -9.14 7.87 3.31
N PRO A 165 -9.23 8.25 4.60
CA PRO A 165 -10.31 9.01 5.24
C PRO A 165 -10.38 10.48 4.79
N GLU A 166 -11.48 11.16 5.14
CA GLU A 166 -11.74 12.55 4.73
C GLU A 166 -10.65 13.52 5.15
N THR A 167 -10.01 13.30 6.30
CA THR A 167 -8.88 14.11 6.76
C THR A 167 -7.73 14.13 5.76
N ARG A 168 -7.45 12.99 5.12
CA ARG A 168 -6.41 12.88 4.09
C ARG A 168 -6.82 13.55 2.79
N ARG A 169 -8.11 13.44 2.43
CA ARG A 169 -8.66 14.16 1.29
C ARG A 169 -8.50 15.68 1.46
N ASN A 170 -8.85 16.21 2.62
CA ASN A 170 -8.74 17.64 2.91
C ASN A 170 -7.27 18.12 2.91
N GLU A 171 -6.36 17.34 3.47
CA GLU A 171 -4.91 17.59 3.46
C GLU A 171 -4.39 17.72 2.02
N ILE A 172 -4.73 16.78 1.15
CA ILE A 172 -4.26 16.79 -0.24
C ILE A 172 -4.86 17.93 -1.06
N ILE A 173 -6.14 18.23 -0.87
CA ILE A 173 -6.80 19.36 -1.52
C ILE A 173 -6.09 20.68 -1.17
N ASN A 174 -5.81 20.90 0.10
CA ASN A 174 -5.13 22.10 0.56
C ASN A 174 -3.73 22.20 -0.04
N ARG A 175 -2.98 21.10 -0.06
CA ARG A 175 -1.64 21.07 -0.64
C ARG A 175 -1.65 21.32 -2.17
N ILE A 176 -2.63 20.78 -2.89
CA ILE A 176 -2.79 21.04 -4.33
C ILE A 176 -3.08 22.52 -4.60
N LYS A 177 -3.90 23.16 -3.77
CA LYS A 177 -4.23 24.58 -3.90
C LYS A 177 -3.03 25.52 -3.71
N GLU A 178 -1.98 25.07 -3.03
CA GLU A 178 -0.71 25.81 -2.93
C GLU A 178 0.07 25.82 -4.26
N GLY A 179 -0.32 25.00 -5.22
CA GLY A 179 0.25 24.88 -6.55
C GLY A 179 1.08 23.60 -6.74
N ILE A 180 0.82 22.91 -7.84
CA ILE A 180 1.60 21.75 -8.28
C ILE A 180 2.74 22.25 -9.16
N ARG A 181 3.97 21.84 -8.84
CA ARG A 181 5.16 22.12 -9.64
C ARG A 181 5.44 20.98 -10.61
N ASP A 182 6.16 21.29 -11.70
CA ASP A 182 6.71 20.26 -12.57
C ASP A 182 7.67 19.37 -11.80
N LEU A 183 7.65 18.08 -12.10
CA LEU A 183 8.40 17.06 -11.40
C LEU A 183 9.63 16.64 -12.20
N SER A 184 10.81 16.61 -11.58
CA SER A 184 11.96 15.93 -12.16
C SER A 184 11.69 14.43 -12.22
N VAL A 185 11.68 13.86 -13.44
CA VAL A 185 11.32 12.45 -13.69
C VAL A 185 12.49 11.62 -14.18
N SER A 186 13.71 12.19 -14.17
CA SER A 186 14.93 11.46 -14.45
C SER A 186 16.06 11.83 -13.49
N ARG A 187 17.02 10.93 -13.36
CA ARG A 187 18.25 11.14 -12.60
C ARG A 187 19.45 10.78 -13.48
N SER A 188 20.52 11.51 -13.34
CA SER A 188 21.78 11.30 -14.07
C SER A 188 23.01 11.09 -13.19
N SER A 189 22.90 11.31 -11.88
CA SER A 189 23.99 11.22 -10.92
C SER A 189 24.27 9.79 -10.41
N PHE A 190 23.40 8.83 -10.70
CA PHE A 190 23.57 7.41 -10.41
C PHE A 190 22.85 6.57 -11.48
N ASN A 191 23.06 5.26 -11.51
CA ASN A 191 22.66 4.40 -12.64
C ASN A 191 21.77 3.22 -12.25
N TRP A 192 21.39 3.07 -10.97
CA TRP A 192 20.50 1.99 -10.54
C TRP A 192 19.03 2.37 -10.74
N GLY A 193 18.52 2.11 -11.92
CA GLY A 193 17.16 2.41 -12.34
C GLY A 193 16.91 1.97 -13.78
N ILE A 194 15.73 2.26 -14.28
CA ILE A 194 15.34 1.97 -15.67
C ILE A 194 15.94 3.04 -16.59
N PRO A 195 16.71 2.67 -17.62
CA PRO A 195 17.24 3.64 -18.58
C PRO A 195 16.11 4.43 -19.26
N LEU A 196 16.31 5.73 -19.45
CA LEU A 196 15.39 6.53 -20.26
C LEU A 196 15.43 6.06 -21.72
N PRO A 197 14.26 5.85 -22.34
CA PRO A 197 14.19 5.39 -23.73
C PRO A 197 14.70 6.42 -24.74
N ILE A 198 14.79 7.70 -24.34
CA ILE A 198 15.18 8.84 -25.18
C ILE A 198 16.59 9.35 -24.88
N ASP A 199 17.21 8.96 -23.77
CA ASP A 199 18.52 9.41 -23.34
C ASP A 199 19.13 8.41 -22.33
N GLU A 200 19.97 7.52 -22.79
CA GLU A 200 20.57 6.43 -21.97
C GLU A 200 21.50 6.93 -20.84
N LYS A 201 21.89 8.22 -20.85
CA LYS A 201 22.65 8.82 -19.74
C LYS A 201 21.83 9.06 -18.48
N HIS A 202 20.51 8.95 -18.60
CA HIS A 202 19.55 9.13 -17.51
C HIS A 202 18.84 7.83 -17.19
N ILE A 203 18.36 7.75 -15.96
CA ILE A 203 17.41 6.71 -15.50
C ILE A 203 16.08 7.37 -15.14
N ILE A 204 15.01 6.60 -15.23
CA ILE A 204 13.67 7.04 -14.81
C ILE A 204 13.68 7.27 -13.29
N PHE A 205 13.12 8.39 -12.85
CA PHE A 205 12.94 8.68 -11.44
C PHE A 205 12.11 7.58 -10.75
N VAL A 206 12.54 7.15 -9.59
CA VAL A 206 12.02 5.97 -8.91
C VAL A 206 10.51 5.99 -8.67
N TRP A 207 9.92 7.14 -8.37
CA TRP A 207 8.47 7.23 -8.17
C TRP A 207 7.67 7.15 -9.47
N PHE A 208 8.19 7.68 -10.57
CA PHE A 208 7.57 7.48 -11.89
C PHE A 208 7.62 5.99 -12.27
N ASP A 209 8.76 5.36 -12.08
CA ASP A 209 8.96 3.93 -12.28
C ASP A 209 8.01 3.10 -11.39
N ALA A 210 8.07 3.29 -10.07
CA ALA A 210 7.32 2.51 -9.11
C ALA A 210 5.81 2.57 -9.33
N LEU A 211 5.25 3.74 -9.59
CA LEU A 211 3.80 3.91 -9.77
C LEU A 211 3.25 3.15 -10.99
N ILE A 212 4.06 2.94 -12.01
CA ILE A 212 3.68 2.15 -13.20
C ILE A 212 3.40 0.68 -12.87
N ASN A 213 3.86 0.18 -11.72
CA ASN A 213 3.60 -1.20 -11.30
C ASN A 213 2.12 -1.58 -11.32
N TYR A 214 1.23 -0.65 -10.99
CA TYR A 214 -0.21 -0.89 -10.93
C TYR A 214 -0.83 -1.28 -12.27
N ILE A 215 -0.22 -0.86 -13.36
CA ILE A 215 -0.65 -1.24 -14.72
C ILE A 215 0.27 -2.26 -15.37
N SER A 216 1.55 -2.27 -15.01
CA SER A 216 2.48 -3.27 -15.56
C SER A 216 2.21 -4.68 -15.05
N VAL A 217 1.75 -4.82 -13.80
CA VAL A 217 1.34 -6.11 -13.25
C VAL A 217 0.17 -6.73 -14.01
N LEU A 218 -0.67 -5.91 -14.62
CA LEU A 218 -1.78 -6.30 -15.49
C LEU A 218 -1.35 -6.46 -16.96
N GLY A 219 -0.09 -6.16 -17.29
CA GLY A 219 0.43 -6.25 -18.65
C GLY A 219 -0.16 -5.19 -19.61
N TYR A 220 -0.31 -3.93 -19.14
CA TYR A 220 -0.79 -2.84 -19.99
C TYR A 220 -0.14 -2.82 -21.38
N PRO A 221 -0.90 -2.64 -22.46
CA PRO A 221 -2.36 -2.45 -22.60
C PRO A 221 -3.13 -3.72 -23.00
N ASN A 222 -2.73 -4.89 -22.53
CA ASN A 222 -3.27 -6.19 -22.93
C ASN A 222 -4.71 -6.45 -22.43
N LYS A 223 -5.21 -7.68 -22.65
CA LYS A 223 -6.57 -8.10 -22.29
C LYS A 223 -6.81 -8.09 -20.77
N GLU A 224 -5.83 -8.48 -19.97
CA GLU A 224 -5.95 -8.53 -18.51
C GLU A 224 -6.04 -7.13 -17.92
N PHE A 225 -5.22 -6.20 -18.41
CA PHE A 225 -5.36 -4.78 -18.07
C PHE A 225 -6.76 -4.26 -18.37
N ARG A 226 -7.31 -4.51 -19.55
CA ARG A 226 -8.67 -4.06 -19.91
C ARG A 226 -9.77 -4.67 -19.05
N LYS A 227 -9.54 -5.85 -18.49
CA LYS A 227 -10.50 -6.52 -17.61
C LYS A 227 -10.51 -5.92 -16.21
N TYR A 228 -9.35 -5.63 -15.62
CA TYR A 228 -9.23 -5.26 -14.21
C TYR A 228 -8.95 -3.78 -13.94
N TRP A 229 -8.44 -3.05 -14.93
CA TRP A 229 -8.27 -1.60 -14.77
C TRP A 229 -9.58 -0.86 -15.11
N PRO A 230 -10.00 0.21 -14.40
CA PRO A 230 -9.25 0.88 -13.33
C PRO A 230 -9.24 0.09 -12.02
N ALA A 231 -8.19 0.30 -11.23
CA ALA A 231 -8.13 -0.25 -9.87
C ALA A 231 -9.31 0.24 -9.04
N ASP A 232 -9.97 -0.67 -8.35
CA ASP A 232 -11.06 -0.31 -7.43
C ASP A 232 -10.51 0.35 -6.17
N ILE A 233 -9.36 -0.12 -5.68
CA ILE A 233 -8.72 0.38 -4.47
C ILE A 233 -7.19 0.40 -4.64
N HIS A 234 -6.59 1.57 -4.37
CA HIS A 234 -5.18 1.68 -4.00
C HIS A 234 -5.10 1.83 -2.48
N LEU A 235 -4.50 0.86 -1.82
CA LEU A 235 -4.28 0.86 -0.38
C LEU A 235 -2.85 1.30 -0.09
N ILE A 236 -2.68 2.44 0.59
CA ILE A 236 -1.38 3.09 0.77
C ILE A 236 -1.18 3.64 2.18
N GLY A 237 0.08 3.78 2.58
CA GLY A 237 0.44 4.54 3.78
C GLY A 237 0.32 6.06 3.59
N LYS A 238 0.09 6.78 4.67
CA LYS A 238 -0.11 8.25 4.63
C LYS A 238 1.10 9.03 4.13
N ASP A 239 2.29 8.49 4.24
CA ASP A 239 3.55 9.11 3.80
C ASP A 239 3.73 9.15 2.28
N ILE A 240 2.96 8.35 1.54
CA ILE A 240 3.01 8.29 0.09
C ILE A 240 1.75 8.80 -0.60
N LEU A 241 0.89 9.51 0.14
CA LEU A 241 -0.36 10.06 -0.40
C LEU A 241 -0.13 11.03 -1.57
N TRP A 242 0.85 11.92 -1.47
CA TRP A 242 1.17 12.87 -2.54
C TRP A 242 1.50 12.16 -3.86
N PHE A 243 2.29 11.12 -3.79
CA PHE A 243 2.68 10.37 -4.99
C PHE A 243 1.50 9.67 -5.65
N HIS A 244 0.54 9.17 -4.88
CA HIS A 244 -0.63 8.49 -5.43
C HIS A 244 -1.75 9.44 -5.85
N ALA A 245 -2.00 10.49 -5.08
CA ALA A 245 -3.08 11.43 -5.35
C ALA A 245 -2.71 12.53 -6.35
N VAL A 246 -1.43 12.79 -6.59
CA VAL A 246 -0.96 13.83 -7.49
C VAL A 246 -0.09 13.27 -8.60
N VAL A 247 1.05 12.68 -8.29
CA VAL A 247 2.00 12.20 -9.30
C VAL A 247 1.38 11.10 -10.16
N TRP A 248 0.79 10.09 -9.55
CA TRP A 248 0.15 8.99 -10.27
C TRP A 248 -1.02 9.44 -11.12
N LEU A 249 -1.90 10.29 -10.60
CA LEU A 249 -3.01 10.83 -11.38
C LEU A 249 -2.53 11.66 -12.57
N ALA A 250 -1.49 12.47 -12.38
CA ALA A 250 -0.89 13.25 -13.46
C ALA A 250 -0.31 12.34 -14.56
N ILE A 251 0.40 11.27 -14.19
CA ILE A 251 0.94 10.29 -15.13
C ILE A 251 -0.18 9.65 -15.93
N LEU A 252 -1.25 9.20 -15.28
CA LEU A 252 -2.39 8.55 -15.93
C LEU A 252 -3.12 9.51 -16.88
N LEU A 253 -3.36 10.75 -16.46
CA LEU A 253 -3.97 11.80 -17.31
C LEU A 253 -3.09 12.10 -18.53
N ALA A 254 -1.78 12.21 -18.33
CA ALA A 254 -0.85 12.47 -19.43
C ALA A 254 -0.76 11.29 -20.42
N ALA A 255 -0.90 10.06 -19.92
CA ALA A 255 -0.88 8.85 -20.75
C ALA A 255 -2.25 8.46 -21.32
N ASP A 256 -3.30 9.26 -21.08
CA ASP A 256 -4.68 8.96 -21.48
C ASP A 256 -5.20 7.61 -20.95
N ILE A 257 -4.88 7.33 -19.70
CA ILE A 257 -5.32 6.13 -18.98
C ILE A 257 -6.32 6.53 -17.89
N GLU A 258 -7.38 5.74 -17.74
CA GLU A 258 -8.43 5.96 -16.75
C GLU A 258 -7.86 5.98 -15.32
N LEU A 259 -8.39 6.87 -14.47
CA LEU A 259 -7.95 7.00 -13.07
C LEU A 259 -8.49 5.85 -12.21
N PRO A 260 -7.78 5.47 -11.12
CA PRO A 260 -8.29 4.52 -10.15
C PRO A 260 -9.55 5.06 -9.46
N ARG A 261 -10.37 4.17 -8.92
CA ARG A 261 -11.66 4.55 -8.32
C ARG A 261 -11.51 5.11 -6.91
N LYS A 262 -10.62 4.54 -6.10
CA LYS A 262 -10.42 4.94 -4.70
C LYS A 262 -8.97 4.81 -4.25
N ILE A 263 -8.57 5.72 -3.37
CA ILE A 263 -7.31 5.67 -2.63
C ILE A 263 -7.66 5.62 -1.15
N PHE A 264 -7.37 4.49 -0.49
CA PHE A 264 -7.50 4.35 0.96
C PHE A 264 -6.15 4.52 1.64
N VAL A 265 -6.10 5.43 2.59
CA VAL A 265 -4.87 5.83 3.28
C VAL A 265 -4.89 5.32 4.71
N HIS A 266 -4.01 4.36 5.01
CA HIS A 266 -3.83 3.88 6.38
C HIS A 266 -2.79 4.70 7.13
N GLY A 267 -2.90 4.70 8.46
CA GLY A 267 -1.95 5.34 9.36
C GLY A 267 -0.68 4.50 9.57
N PHE A 268 0.17 4.97 10.48
CA PHE A 268 1.37 4.25 10.90
C PHE A 268 1.07 3.31 12.07
N ILE A 269 1.85 2.25 12.19
CA ILE A 269 1.90 1.43 13.37
C ILE A 269 3.06 1.90 14.23
N ASN A 270 2.75 2.35 15.44
CA ASN A 270 3.72 2.81 16.41
C ASN A 270 4.07 1.69 17.41
N ILE A 271 5.25 1.75 17.99
CA ILE A 271 5.62 0.91 19.12
C ILE A 271 5.79 1.82 20.31
N LYS A 272 4.97 1.63 21.36
CA LYS A 272 4.97 2.46 22.58
C LYS A 272 4.86 3.96 22.28
N GLY A 273 4.01 4.35 21.31
CA GLY A 273 3.79 5.73 20.89
C GLY A 273 4.85 6.31 19.96
N GLU A 274 5.89 5.56 19.60
CA GLU A 274 6.91 6.00 18.65
C GLU A 274 6.76 5.31 17.29
N LYS A 275 6.89 6.09 16.21
CA LYS A 275 6.89 5.53 14.85
C LYS A 275 8.01 4.50 14.70
N ILE A 276 7.66 3.32 14.20
CA ILE A 276 8.65 2.28 13.86
C ILE A 276 9.60 2.82 12.80
N SER A 277 10.87 2.89 13.13
CA SER A 277 11.92 3.27 12.20
C SER A 277 13.17 2.44 12.47
N LYS A 278 13.70 1.85 11.42
CA LYS A 278 14.97 1.10 11.49
C LYS A 278 16.13 1.94 12.03
N SER A 279 16.08 3.25 11.81
CA SER A 279 17.11 4.19 12.28
C SER A 279 17.07 4.48 13.78
N ARG A 280 15.97 4.14 14.48
CA ARG A 280 15.80 4.36 15.92
C ARG A 280 15.93 3.08 16.78
N GLY A 281 16.27 1.94 16.17
CA GLY A 281 16.51 0.69 16.86
C GLY A 281 15.24 -0.03 17.39
N VAL A 282 14.04 0.50 17.13
CA VAL A 282 12.79 -0.12 17.55
C VAL A 282 12.22 -0.89 16.35
N VAL A 283 12.52 -2.18 16.27
CA VAL A 283 12.04 -3.06 15.19
C VAL A 283 11.39 -4.29 15.83
N VAL A 284 10.13 -4.53 15.45
CA VAL A 284 9.46 -5.81 15.71
C VAL A 284 9.61 -6.66 14.47
N ASP A 285 10.22 -7.83 14.58
CA ASP A 285 10.34 -8.79 13.49
C ASP A 285 9.01 -9.55 13.31
N PRO A 286 8.29 -9.34 12.20
CA PRO A 286 7.03 -10.03 11.96
C PRO A 286 7.17 -11.56 11.87
N LEU A 287 8.32 -12.06 11.42
CA LEU A 287 8.57 -13.49 11.33
C LEU A 287 8.67 -14.16 12.70
N GLU A 288 9.27 -13.47 13.67
CA GLU A 288 9.31 -13.93 15.04
C GLU A 288 7.91 -13.95 15.67
N LEU A 289 7.12 -12.91 15.43
CA LEU A 289 5.72 -12.87 15.89
C LEU A 289 4.90 -14.02 15.31
N VAL A 290 5.02 -14.28 14.01
CA VAL A 290 4.30 -15.38 13.34
C VAL A 290 4.75 -16.75 13.90
N ARG A 291 6.04 -16.94 14.17
CA ARG A 291 6.52 -18.19 14.79
C ARG A 291 5.97 -18.40 16.20
N LYS A 292 5.86 -17.33 16.98
CA LYS A 292 5.44 -17.39 18.38
C LYS A 292 3.94 -17.51 18.56
N TYR A 293 3.16 -16.80 17.76
CA TYR A 293 1.71 -16.65 17.95
C TYR A 293 0.85 -17.21 16.81
N GLY A 294 1.46 -17.55 15.69
CA GLY A 294 0.73 -17.97 14.48
C GLY A 294 0.24 -16.81 13.62
N SER A 295 -0.02 -17.07 12.35
CA SER A 295 -0.46 -16.05 11.39
C SER A 295 -1.84 -15.50 11.72
N ASP A 296 -2.78 -16.35 12.12
CA ASP A 296 -4.17 -15.96 12.35
C ASP A 296 -4.30 -14.98 13.52
N ALA A 297 -3.54 -15.20 14.60
CA ALA A 297 -3.52 -14.31 15.75
C ALA A 297 -2.97 -12.92 15.38
N ILE A 298 -1.91 -12.85 14.57
CA ILE A 298 -1.35 -11.58 14.10
C ILE A 298 -2.32 -10.86 13.17
N ARG A 299 -2.94 -11.56 12.24
CA ARG A 299 -3.94 -11.02 11.32
C ARG A 299 -5.13 -10.47 12.08
N TYR A 300 -5.68 -11.24 13.02
CA TYR A 300 -6.79 -10.83 13.87
C TYR A 300 -6.46 -9.58 14.68
N PHE A 301 -5.32 -9.59 15.39
CA PHE A 301 -4.88 -8.45 16.20
C PHE A 301 -4.81 -7.15 15.38
N LEU A 302 -4.13 -7.19 14.23
CA LEU A 302 -3.95 -6.00 13.41
C LEU A 302 -5.26 -5.40 12.90
N LEU A 303 -6.23 -6.25 12.57
CA LEU A 303 -7.53 -5.80 12.07
C LEU A 303 -8.50 -5.39 13.22
N ARG A 304 -8.39 -6.03 14.38
CA ARG A 304 -9.27 -5.77 15.53
C ARG A 304 -8.82 -4.58 16.36
N GLU A 305 -7.52 -4.46 16.61
CA GLU A 305 -6.95 -3.44 17.49
C GLU A 305 -6.85 -2.06 16.83
N ILE A 306 -6.58 -2.04 15.52
CA ILE A 306 -6.30 -0.81 14.80
C ILE A 306 -7.51 -0.38 13.99
N ARG A 307 -8.00 0.83 14.26
CA ARG A 307 -9.02 1.44 13.42
C ARG A 307 -8.40 1.85 12.08
N PHE A 308 -8.98 1.35 11.00
CA PHE A 308 -8.49 1.65 9.66
C PHE A 308 -8.54 3.16 9.37
N GLY A 309 -7.46 3.70 8.79
CA GLY A 309 -7.30 5.14 8.50
C GLY A 309 -6.64 5.96 9.61
N GLU A 310 -6.51 5.42 10.80
CA GLU A 310 -5.84 6.04 11.95
C GLU A 310 -4.47 5.41 12.21
N ASP A 311 -3.62 6.12 12.96
CA ASP A 311 -2.40 5.52 13.51
C ASP A 311 -2.78 4.50 14.59
N GLY A 312 -2.06 3.41 14.66
CA GLY A 312 -2.26 2.37 15.66
C GLY A 312 -1.00 2.10 16.45
N ASP A 313 -1.18 1.51 17.63
CA ASP A 313 -0.08 1.10 18.49
C ASP A 313 0.03 -0.42 18.51
N PHE A 314 1.26 -0.92 18.42
CA PHE A 314 1.59 -2.31 18.64
C PHE A 314 2.26 -2.48 19.99
N SER A 315 1.74 -3.43 20.77
CA SER A 315 2.46 -4.00 21.91
C SER A 315 2.20 -5.50 21.99
N GLU A 316 3.19 -6.25 22.43
CA GLU A 316 3.07 -7.70 22.57
C GLU A 316 2.04 -8.07 23.65
N ASP A 317 1.94 -7.26 24.71
CA ASP A 317 0.95 -7.44 25.78
C ASP A 317 -0.49 -7.30 25.24
N ALA A 318 -0.74 -6.30 24.37
CA ALA A 318 -2.05 -6.14 23.73
C ALA A 318 -2.38 -7.31 22.79
N LEU A 319 -1.39 -7.82 22.06
CA LEU A 319 -1.54 -9.03 21.24
C LEU A 319 -1.93 -10.24 22.08
N ILE A 320 -1.21 -10.50 23.18
CA ILE A 320 -1.48 -11.61 24.09
C ILE A 320 -2.89 -11.47 24.68
N LYS A 321 -3.27 -10.26 25.08
CA LYS A 321 -4.61 -9.99 25.61
C LYS A 321 -5.69 -10.34 24.59
N ARG A 322 -5.57 -9.91 23.34
CA ARG A 322 -6.52 -10.26 22.26
C ARG A 322 -6.58 -11.76 22.00
N ILE A 323 -5.46 -12.45 22.01
CA ILE A 323 -5.42 -13.92 21.85
C ILE A 323 -6.20 -14.59 22.99
N ASN A 324 -5.98 -14.18 24.23
CA ASN A 324 -6.63 -14.81 25.38
C ASN A 324 -8.11 -14.46 25.48
N ASP A 325 -8.46 -13.19 25.38
CA ASP A 325 -9.83 -12.73 25.59
C ASP A 325 -10.70 -13.08 24.39
N ASP A 326 -10.35 -12.60 23.20
CA ASP A 326 -11.23 -12.69 22.02
C ASP A 326 -11.16 -14.10 21.36
N LEU A 327 -9.95 -14.63 21.14
CA LEU A 327 -9.80 -15.88 20.39
C LEU A 327 -9.95 -17.12 21.27
N ALA A 328 -9.35 -17.15 22.45
CA ALA A 328 -9.44 -18.31 23.35
C ALA A 328 -10.74 -18.31 24.16
N ASN A 329 -11.01 -17.22 24.90
CA ASN A 329 -12.17 -17.19 25.80
C ASN A 329 -13.51 -16.99 25.09
N ASP A 330 -13.60 -16.08 24.12
CA ASP A 330 -14.87 -15.85 23.41
C ASP A 330 -15.09 -16.90 22.32
N LEU A 331 -14.36 -16.80 21.20
CA LEU A 331 -14.55 -17.69 20.06
C LEU A 331 -14.25 -19.16 20.40
N GLY A 332 -13.13 -19.41 21.07
CA GLY A 332 -12.72 -20.77 21.43
C GLY A 332 -13.71 -21.45 22.35
N ASN A 333 -14.23 -20.76 23.37
CA ASN A 333 -15.24 -21.30 24.27
C ASN A 333 -16.59 -21.50 23.56
N LEU A 334 -17.00 -20.60 22.66
CA LEU A 334 -18.22 -20.80 21.88
C LEU A 334 -18.14 -22.09 21.07
N VAL A 335 -17.05 -22.28 20.32
CA VAL A 335 -16.83 -23.49 19.52
C VAL A 335 -16.78 -24.73 20.38
N TYR A 336 -15.98 -24.70 21.45
CA TYR A 336 -15.82 -25.83 22.38
C TYR A 336 -17.14 -26.26 23.02
N ARG A 337 -17.91 -25.32 23.56
CA ARG A 337 -19.23 -25.60 24.17
C ARG A 337 -20.21 -26.15 23.15
N THR A 338 -20.26 -25.58 21.96
CA THR A 338 -21.16 -26.04 20.88
C THR A 338 -20.84 -27.48 20.47
N LEU A 339 -19.56 -27.78 20.22
CA LEU A 339 -19.12 -29.14 19.85
C LEU A 339 -19.36 -30.13 20.97
N THR A 340 -19.10 -29.76 22.23
CA THR A 340 -19.35 -30.61 23.40
C THR A 340 -20.86 -30.94 23.56
N MET A 341 -21.74 -29.98 23.28
CA MET A 341 -23.19 -30.23 23.29
C MET A 341 -23.60 -31.15 22.16
N ILE A 342 -23.07 -30.97 20.96
CA ILE A 342 -23.33 -31.84 19.81
C ILE A 342 -22.90 -33.28 20.15
N GLU A 343 -21.69 -33.45 20.69
CA GLU A 343 -21.19 -34.76 21.10
C GLU A 343 -22.08 -35.41 22.17
N LYS A 344 -22.36 -34.65 23.22
CA LYS A 344 -23.14 -35.15 24.37
C LYS A 344 -24.58 -35.52 24.05
N TYR A 345 -25.26 -34.68 23.28
CA TYR A 345 -26.71 -34.83 23.06
C TYR A 345 -27.08 -35.48 21.72
N PHE A 346 -26.17 -35.40 20.73
CA PHE A 346 -26.41 -35.86 19.36
C PHE A 346 -25.36 -36.84 18.87
N LYS A 347 -24.50 -37.41 19.76
CA LYS A 347 -23.48 -38.40 19.43
C LYS A 347 -22.53 -37.92 18.31
N GLY A 348 -22.19 -36.62 18.29
CA GLY A 348 -21.31 -36.04 17.28
C GLY A 348 -21.97 -35.66 15.94
N TYR A 349 -23.26 -35.88 15.78
CA TYR A 349 -24.00 -35.54 14.56
C TYR A 349 -24.72 -34.22 14.72
N VAL A 350 -24.59 -33.31 13.76
CA VAL A 350 -25.36 -32.06 13.72
C VAL A 350 -26.80 -32.41 13.42
N PRO A 351 -27.76 -32.08 14.34
CA PRO A 351 -29.18 -32.40 14.13
C PRO A 351 -29.75 -31.62 12.96
N ARG A 352 -30.62 -32.26 12.17
CA ARG A 352 -31.34 -31.59 11.11
C ARG A 352 -32.49 -30.76 11.74
N ALA A 353 -32.47 -29.44 11.53
CA ALA A 353 -33.52 -28.58 11.95
C ALA A 353 -34.72 -28.72 11.01
N GLU A 354 -35.92 -29.10 11.55
CA GLU A 354 -37.17 -29.16 10.77
C GLU A 354 -37.81 -27.77 10.67
N ILE A 355 -37.65 -26.95 11.71
CA ILE A 355 -38.20 -25.59 11.79
C ILE A 355 -37.08 -24.64 12.23
N ILE A 356 -36.85 -23.59 11.45
CA ILE A 356 -35.96 -22.49 11.85
C ILE A 356 -36.84 -21.38 12.46
N ASP A 357 -36.56 -21.01 13.71
CA ASP A 357 -37.21 -19.89 14.38
C ASP A 357 -36.98 -18.61 13.56
N LYS A 358 -38.05 -17.90 13.22
CA LYS A 358 -38.00 -16.66 12.43
C LYS A 358 -37.10 -15.60 13.06
N LYS A 359 -37.09 -15.53 14.40
CA LYS A 359 -36.24 -14.59 15.14
C LYS A 359 -34.75 -14.89 14.95
N TRP A 360 -34.35 -16.15 14.99
CA TRP A 360 -32.97 -16.56 14.72
C TRP A 360 -32.56 -16.25 13.29
N LYS A 361 -33.44 -16.55 12.33
CA LYS A 361 -33.15 -16.20 10.93
C LYS A 361 -32.95 -14.69 10.75
N GLN A 362 -33.83 -13.88 11.35
CA GLN A 362 -33.74 -12.42 11.30
C GLN A 362 -32.42 -11.90 11.95
N ASN A 363 -32.01 -12.50 13.08
CA ASN A 363 -30.77 -12.14 13.74
C ASN A 363 -29.55 -12.45 12.86
N ILE A 364 -29.53 -13.61 12.20
CA ILE A 364 -28.46 -14.00 11.28
C ILE A 364 -28.41 -13.06 10.05
N ASP A 365 -29.57 -12.73 9.50
CA ASP A 365 -29.68 -11.82 8.36
C ASP A 365 -29.23 -10.39 8.74
N ASN A 366 -29.54 -9.94 9.95
CA ASN A 366 -29.09 -8.65 10.48
C ASN A 366 -27.58 -8.64 10.69
N PHE A 367 -27.04 -9.65 11.35
CA PHE A 367 -25.61 -9.82 11.56
C PHE A 367 -24.86 -9.80 10.22
N SER A 368 -25.31 -10.54 9.23
CA SER A 368 -24.69 -10.55 7.91
C SER A 368 -24.68 -9.17 7.26
N ARG A 369 -25.77 -8.41 7.40
CA ARG A 369 -25.85 -7.03 6.87
C ARG A 369 -24.92 -6.05 7.58
N GLU A 370 -24.82 -6.15 8.91
CA GLU A 370 -23.88 -5.31 9.69
C GLU A 370 -22.45 -5.59 9.30
N VAL A 371 -22.05 -6.86 9.20
CA VAL A 371 -20.71 -7.23 8.73
C VAL A 371 -20.45 -6.71 7.30
N ASP A 372 -21.40 -6.87 6.38
CA ASP A 372 -21.29 -6.35 5.01
C ASP A 372 -21.11 -4.82 4.98
N LEU A 373 -21.84 -4.11 5.82
CA LEU A 373 -21.73 -2.66 5.94
C LEU A 373 -20.34 -2.24 6.44
N HIS A 374 -19.88 -2.87 7.52
CA HIS A 374 -18.56 -2.59 8.07
C HIS A 374 -17.44 -2.91 7.07
N MET A 375 -17.52 -4.05 6.39
CA MET A 375 -16.55 -4.41 5.36
C MET A 375 -16.54 -3.45 4.18
N SER A 376 -17.69 -2.97 3.74
CA SER A 376 -17.81 -1.99 2.65
C SER A 376 -17.21 -0.64 3.01
N ASN A 377 -17.21 -0.28 4.30
CA ASN A 377 -16.61 0.94 4.82
C ASN A 377 -15.16 0.75 5.26
N LEU A 378 -14.61 -0.45 5.15
CA LEU A 378 -13.30 -0.86 5.68
C LEU A 378 -13.14 -0.67 7.20
N ASP A 379 -14.23 -0.75 7.94
CA ASP A 379 -14.27 -0.75 9.40
C ASP A 379 -14.04 -2.17 9.94
N PHE A 380 -12.84 -2.71 9.67
CA PHE A 380 -12.52 -4.11 9.99
C PHE A 380 -12.67 -4.43 11.47
N ASN A 381 -12.29 -3.50 12.34
CA ASN A 381 -12.40 -3.68 13.79
C ASN A 381 -13.86 -3.82 14.24
N LEU A 382 -14.79 -3.10 13.61
CA LEU A 382 -16.23 -3.23 13.89
C LEU A 382 -16.79 -4.52 13.30
N ALA A 383 -16.39 -4.90 12.08
CA ALA A 383 -16.81 -6.18 11.50
C ALA A 383 -16.36 -7.40 12.33
N LEU A 384 -15.27 -7.29 13.07
CA LEU A 384 -14.78 -8.33 13.98
C LEU A 384 -15.39 -8.24 15.38
N ASP A 385 -16.05 -7.14 15.72
CA ASP A 385 -16.71 -6.92 17.00
C ASP A 385 -18.14 -7.53 17.01
N GLU A 386 -18.77 -7.62 15.83
CA GLU A 386 -20.07 -8.29 15.64
C GLU A 386 -19.98 -9.82 15.92
#